data_f595874291138601541a64ed954c3738
#
_entry.id   f595874291138601541a64ed954c3738
#
_cell.length_a   1.000
_cell.length_b   1.000
_cell.length_c   1.000
_cell.angle_alpha   90.00
_cell.angle_beta   90.00
_cell.angle_gamma   90.00
#
_symmetry.space_group_name_H-M   'P 1'
#
loop_
_entity.id
_entity.type
_entity.pdbx_description
1 polymer ?
#
loop_
_entity_poly.entity_id
_entity_poly.type
_entity_poly.pdbx_seq_one_letter_code
_entity_poly.pdbx_strand_id
1 'polypeptide(L)'
;MVMNENNSIKMKWHRIVVLTVLCLFGFSLMATLAAPYKKKKRPKTDERVYLVHADELRYDQWGAVPGAQILKGKVHFTHAGSQLWCDSAYFFQVENSVEAFGHVRFKQGDTLSLTCDHADYNGAEQMMHARKNVVLKHRTQTLYTDSLDYDRMYSLAYFFEGGKLVDGKDRLVSDWGAYSTATREASFYYGVEMFSGKNHITTDTLHYDTRTQIAHVVGPSTIKSKGTIIHTTDAYTNSRTDRSQLFGRSTIVDGDKTITGDSLYHDNSNGDNNGYGNVIYVDKKNKNEMRANRLFYNEKTGYGYATDRALLLDYSQRDTLWMHADSMKIFTFNINTDSVYRKVHAFPHVRAYRQDVQAVCDSLVFNSLDSCMTMYRDPIAWNLNRQILGEEIKVYFADSTVRKAEVIEQALSVEHVDAKDHYNQVSSKRMDAYFTDGAMRRTDAIGNVMTIYYNRDEKDSVLTELNYLETDTMRMFMSADRQLERIWASKATGTMYPVTQVPPDKLRLPSFEWFDYIRPLDKNDIFEWRGKKSGSQLKKIQRREAPLQRFD
;
A
#
# COMPACT_ATOMS: atom_id res chain seq x y z
N MET A 1 29.39 -37.76 31.12
CA MET A 1 28.70 -37.82 29.85
C MET A 1 27.27 -38.33 30.06
N VAL A 2 26.52 -37.71 30.91
CA VAL A 2 25.06 -37.97 31.16
C VAL A 2 24.44 -36.68 31.68
N MET A 3 24.15 -35.73 30.79
CA MET A 3 23.34 -34.53 31.09
C MET A 3 22.97 -33.82 29.80
N ASN A 4 22.15 -34.42 28.96
CA ASN A 4 21.55 -33.67 27.83
C ASN A 4 20.25 -34.27 27.27
N GLU A 5 19.71 -35.35 27.83
CA GLU A 5 18.44 -35.92 27.29
C GLU A 5 17.18 -35.38 27.97
N ASN A 6 17.25 -34.86 29.19
CA ASN A 6 16.06 -34.39 29.89
C ASN A 6 15.50 -33.03 29.42
N ASN A 7 16.29 -32.19 28.76
CA ASN A 7 15.82 -30.91 28.23
C ASN A 7 15.10 -31.04 26.88
N SER A 8 15.44 -32.04 26.10
CA SER A 8 14.81 -32.31 24.80
C SER A 8 13.37 -32.87 24.98
N ILE A 9 13.17 -33.68 26.00
CA ILE A 9 11.87 -34.29 26.31
C ILE A 9 10.91 -33.25 26.90
N LYS A 10 11.36 -32.37 27.79
CA LYS A 10 10.54 -31.26 28.33
C LYS A 10 10.11 -30.27 27.24
N MET A 11 10.98 -29.97 26.25
CA MET A 11 10.65 -29.06 25.14
C MET A 11 9.67 -29.67 24.17
N LYS A 12 9.69 -30.99 23.95
CA LYS A 12 8.70 -31.70 23.12
C LYS A 12 7.32 -31.76 23.82
N TRP A 13 7.28 -31.99 25.10
CA TRP A 13 6.04 -32.01 25.89
C TRP A 13 5.35 -30.62 25.94
N HIS A 14 6.12 -29.54 26.12
CA HIS A 14 5.56 -28.17 26.07
C HIS A 14 4.96 -27.83 24.68
N ARG A 15 5.59 -28.27 23.59
CA ARG A 15 5.03 -28.09 22.24
C ARG A 15 3.76 -28.90 22.01
N ILE A 16 3.67 -30.11 22.53
CA ILE A 16 2.48 -30.97 22.42
C ILE A 16 1.34 -30.36 23.26
N VAL A 17 1.60 -29.91 24.48
CA VAL A 17 0.59 -29.28 25.34
C VAL A 17 0.10 -27.96 24.76
N VAL A 18 0.97 -27.13 24.19
CA VAL A 18 0.56 -25.88 23.51
C VAL A 18 -0.25 -26.17 22.24
N LEU A 19 0.10 -27.21 21.47
CA LEU A 19 -0.68 -27.60 20.29
C LEU A 19 -2.05 -28.18 20.66
N THR A 20 -2.15 -28.99 21.73
CA THR A 20 -3.44 -29.52 22.20
C THR A 20 -4.34 -28.45 22.80
N VAL A 21 -3.79 -27.46 23.52
CA VAL A 21 -4.54 -26.30 24.02
C VAL A 21 -5.01 -25.41 22.88
N LEU A 22 -4.18 -25.16 21.86
CA LEU A 22 -4.58 -24.43 20.66
C LEU A 22 -5.66 -25.17 19.84
N CYS A 23 -5.58 -26.49 19.72
CA CYS A 23 -6.64 -27.30 19.08
C CYS A 23 -7.95 -27.28 19.87
N LEU A 24 -7.91 -27.34 21.20
CA LEU A 24 -9.10 -27.27 22.06
C LEU A 24 -9.74 -25.86 22.03
N PHE A 25 -8.95 -24.77 21.97
CA PHE A 25 -9.47 -23.41 21.76
C PHE A 25 -10.02 -23.21 20.34
N GLY A 26 -9.39 -23.77 19.32
CA GLY A 26 -9.90 -23.76 17.94
C GLY A 26 -11.24 -24.50 17.79
N PHE A 27 -11.41 -25.65 18.47
CA PHE A 27 -12.67 -26.39 18.46
C PHE A 27 -13.78 -25.70 19.25
N SER A 28 -13.48 -25.00 20.34
CA SER A 28 -14.49 -24.24 21.09
C SER A 28 -14.94 -22.98 20.34
N LEU A 29 -14.05 -22.33 19.53
CA LEU A 29 -14.42 -21.19 18.70
C LEU A 29 -15.27 -21.61 17.48
N MET A 30 -15.01 -22.80 16.90
CA MET A 30 -15.86 -23.37 15.84
C MET A 30 -17.22 -23.84 16.37
N ALA A 31 -17.30 -24.28 17.62
CA ALA A 31 -18.57 -24.70 18.23
C ALA A 31 -19.50 -23.53 18.57
N THR A 32 -18.95 -22.31 18.80
CA THR A 32 -19.76 -21.10 19.03
C THR A 32 -20.25 -20.45 17.73
N LEU A 33 -19.62 -20.73 16.58
CA LEU A 33 -20.09 -20.28 15.27
C LEU A 33 -21.14 -21.21 14.65
N ALA A 34 -21.26 -22.46 15.13
CA ALA A 34 -22.35 -23.36 14.83
C ALA A 34 -23.44 -23.25 15.92
N ALA A 35 -23.94 -22.04 16.19
CA ALA A 35 -25.25 -21.95 16.84
C ALA A 35 -26.22 -22.74 15.93
N PRO A 36 -26.92 -23.79 16.47
CA PRO A 36 -27.86 -24.50 15.64
C PRO A 36 -28.83 -23.46 15.09
N TYR A 37 -28.83 -23.29 13.77
CA TYR A 37 -29.90 -22.57 13.07
C TYR A 37 -31.21 -23.22 13.56
N LYS A 38 -31.84 -22.61 14.59
CA LYS A 38 -33.16 -22.99 15.02
C LYS A 38 -34.04 -22.75 13.80
N LYS A 39 -34.35 -23.82 13.03
CA LYS A 39 -35.43 -23.77 12.08
C LYS A 39 -36.59 -23.14 12.84
N LYS A 40 -36.93 -21.90 12.53
CA LYS A 40 -38.17 -21.30 13.01
C LYS A 40 -39.24 -22.32 12.64
N LYS A 41 -39.86 -22.96 13.65
CA LYS A 41 -41.03 -23.80 13.40
C LYS A 41 -41.96 -22.90 12.58
N ARG A 42 -42.32 -23.35 11.38
CA ARG A 42 -43.37 -22.69 10.59
C ARG A 42 -44.51 -22.41 11.55
N PRO A 43 -44.92 -21.14 11.75
CA PRO A 43 -46.14 -20.91 12.50
C PRO A 43 -47.21 -21.71 11.79
N LYS A 44 -47.96 -22.54 12.51
CA LYS A 44 -49.20 -23.12 12.01
C LYS A 44 -50.20 -21.96 11.94
N THR A 45 -50.09 -21.14 10.92
CA THR A 45 -51.09 -20.13 10.58
C THR A 45 -52.09 -20.86 9.71
N ASP A 46 -53.21 -21.19 10.30
CA ASP A 46 -54.43 -21.60 9.63
C ASP A 46 -55.06 -20.41 8.86
N GLU A 47 -54.21 -19.41 8.51
CA GLU A 47 -54.63 -18.23 7.79
C GLU A 47 -54.71 -18.53 6.30
N ARG A 48 -55.93 -18.44 5.80
CA ARG A 48 -56.25 -18.60 4.38
C ARG A 48 -56.17 -17.26 3.67
N VAL A 49 -55.99 -17.30 2.35
CA VAL A 49 -56.23 -16.14 1.49
C VAL A 49 -57.73 -15.87 1.46
N TYR A 50 -58.13 -14.66 1.77
CA TYR A 50 -59.52 -14.23 1.76
C TYR A 50 -59.79 -13.24 0.63
N LEU A 51 -60.80 -13.53 -0.18
CA LEU A 51 -61.35 -12.56 -1.14
C LEU A 51 -62.11 -11.49 -0.38
N VAL A 52 -61.69 -10.22 -0.55
CA VAL A 52 -62.35 -9.05 0.06
C VAL A 52 -63.34 -8.43 -0.92
N HIS A 53 -62.96 -8.33 -2.20
CA HIS A 53 -63.80 -7.73 -3.24
C HIS A 53 -63.51 -8.27 -4.62
N ALA A 54 -64.50 -8.39 -5.47
CA ALA A 54 -64.46 -8.52 -6.93
C ALA A 54 -65.76 -7.97 -7.50
N ASP A 55 -65.74 -7.31 -8.66
CA ASP A 55 -66.99 -6.86 -9.32
C ASP A 55 -67.77 -8.07 -9.89
N GLU A 56 -67.05 -9.11 -10.37
CA GLU A 56 -67.66 -10.35 -10.91
C GLU A 56 -66.93 -11.59 -10.35
N LEU A 57 -67.72 -12.61 -9.99
CA LEU A 57 -67.25 -13.95 -9.63
C LEU A 57 -67.97 -15.00 -10.47
N ARG A 58 -67.18 -15.83 -11.13
CA ARG A 58 -67.71 -16.99 -11.88
C ARG A 58 -66.98 -18.28 -11.43
N TYR A 59 -67.74 -19.32 -11.21
CA TYR A 59 -67.20 -20.66 -10.97
C TYR A 59 -67.81 -21.63 -11.99
N ASP A 60 -66.94 -22.37 -12.67
CA ASP A 60 -67.35 -23.37 -13.65
C ASP A 60 -66.47 -24.63 -13.50
N GLN A 61 -67.09 -25.71 -12.94
CA GLN A 61 -66.37 -26.96 -12.65
C GLN A 61 -65.78 -27.60 -13.90
N TRP A 62 -66.38 -27.33 -15.06
CA TRP A 62 -66.05 -27.96 -16.36
C TRP A 62 -65.51 -26.92 -17.34
N GLY A 63 -65.18 -25.76 -16.85
CA GLY A 63 -64.67 -24.64 -17.66
C GLY A 63 -63.21 -24.77 -18.02
N ALA A 64 -62.62 -23.70 -18.63
CA ALA A 64 -61.23 -23.66 -19.09
C ALA A 64 -60.19 -23.77 -17.96
N VAL A 65 -60.56 -23.41 -16.71
CA VAL A 65 -59.69 -23.49 -15.52
C VAL A 65 -60.49 -24.22 -14.42
N PRO A 66 -60.47 -25.55 -14.42
CA PRO A 66 -61.22 -26.35 -13.43
C PRO A 66 -60.73 -26.06 -12.00
N GLY A 67 -61.68 -25.97 -11.04
CA GLY A 67 -61.39 -25.73 -9.63
C GLY A 67 -61.09 -24.26 -9.24
N ALA A 68 -60.94 -23.34 -10.21
CA ALA A 68 -60.72 -21.92 -9.94
C ALA A 68 -62.03 -21.13 -9.89
N GLN A 69 -62.11 -20.18 -8.97
CA GLN A 69 -63.05 -19.08 -9.05
C GLN A 69 -62.43 -17.98 -9.95
N ILE A 70 -63.11 -17.64 -11.05
CA ILE A 70 -62.69 -16.60 -11.99
C ILE A 70 -63.25 -15.27 -11.51
N LEU A 71 -62.36 -14.33 -11.17
CA LEU A 71 -62.70 -13.04 -10.61
C LEU A 71 -62.30 -11.94 -11.62
N LYS A 72 -63.18 -10.93 -11.74
CA LYS A 72 -62.92 -9.79 -12.60
C LYS A 72 -63.34 -8.47 -11.94
N GLY A 73 -62.57 -7.41 -12.21
CA GLY A 73 -62.85 -6.03 -11.80
C GLY A 73 -62.50 -5.76 -10.32
N LYS A 74 -61.59 -4.89 -10.08
CA LYS A 74 -61.13 -4.41 -8.75
C LYS A 74 -60.92 -5.50 -7.73
N VAL A 75 -60.35 -6.59 -8.16
CA VAL A 75 -60.12 -7.78 -7.32
C VAL A 75 -59.21 -7.42 -6.16
N HIS A 76 -59.62 -7.80 -4.94
CA HIS A 76 -58.85 -7.51 -3.72
C HIS A 76 -58.83 -8.72 -2.80
N PHE A 77 -57.63 -9.15 -2.41
CA PHE A 77 -57.41 -10.24 -1.45
C PHE A 77 -56.66 -9.74 -0.23
N THR A 78 -56.84 -10.42 0.90
CA THR A 78 -56.05 -10.26 2.12
C THR A 78 -55.51 -11.58 2.62
N HIS A 79 -54.27 -11.56 3.12
CA HIS A 79 -53.67 -12.74 3.74
C HIS A 79 -52.61 -12.34 4.77
N ALA A 80 -52.74 -12.77 6.03
CA ALA A 80 -51.73 -12.59 7.07
C ALA A 80 -51.19 -11.15 7.15
N GLY A 81 -52.09 -10.14 7.13
CA GLY A 81 -51.74 -8.73 7.21
C GLY A 81 -51.18 -8.11 5.93
N SER A 82 -51.12 -8.85 4.83
CA SER A 82 -50.81 -8.32 3.50
C SER A 82 -52.06 -8.21 2.63
N GLN A 83 -51.96 -7.40 1.58
CA GLN A 83 -53.06 -7.12 0.66
C GLN A 83 -52.57 -7.24 -0.78
N LEU A 84 -53.42 -7.81 -1.65
CA LEU A 84 -53.17 -7.98 -3.08
C LEU A 84 -54.35 -7.45 -3.88
N TRP A 85 -54.09 -6.60 -4.87
CA TRP A 85 -55.08 -6.05 -5.80
C TRP A 85 -54.67 -6.42 -7.23
N CYS A 86 -55.62 -6.66 -8.12
CA CYS A 86 -55.43 -6.90 -9.54
C CYS A 86 -56.70 -6.63 -10.36
N ASP A 87 -56.61 -6.63 -11.67
CA ASP A 87 -57.75 -6.44 -12.56
C ASP A 87 -58.58 -7.72 -12.66
N SER A 88 -57.95 -8.90 -12.69
CA SER A 88 -58.62 -10.21 -12.72
C SER A 88 -57.75 -11.26 -12.03
N ALA A 89 -58.37 -12.36 -11.58
CA ALA A 89 -57.65 -13.45 -10.93
C ALA A 89 -58.36 -14.79 -11.11
N TYR A 90 -57.55 -15.85 -11.04
CA TYR A 90 -57.99 -17.19 -10.74
C TYR A 90 -57.73 -17.47 -9.25
N PHE A 91 -58.78 -17.78 -8.50
CA PHE A 91 -58.65 -18.09 -7.07
C PHE A 91 -58.93 -19.60 -6.83
N PHE A 92 -57.92 -20.31 -6.41
CA PHE A 92 -57.95 -21.72 -6.06
C PHE A 92 -58.11 -21.84 -4.54
N GLN A 93 -59.35 -21.86 -4.08
CA GLN A 93 -59.67 -21.81 -2.65
C GLN A 93 -59.17 -23.03 -1.88
N VAL A 94 -59.17 -24.24 -2.53
CA VAL A 94 -58.71 -25.50 -1.92
C VAL A 94 -57.19 -25.46 -1.74
N GLU A 95 -56.45 -25.04 -2.74
CA GLU A 95 -54.99 -24.93 -2.80
C GLU A 95 -54.50 -23.69 -2.04
N ASN A 96 -55.40 -22.81 -1.62
CA ASN A 96 -55.09 -21.55 -0.98
C ASN A 96 -54.17 -20.66 -1.83
N SER A 97 -54.39 -20.62 -3.15
CA SER A 97 -53.54 -19.91 -4.10
C SER A 97 -54.33 -18.97 -5.02
N VAL A 98 -53.63 -17.94 -5.53
CA VAL A 98 -54.18 -16.91 -6.43
C VAL A 98 -53.24 -16.72 -7.59
N GLU A 99 -53.74 -16.77 -8.82
CA GLU A 99 -53.07 -16.30 -10.02
C GLU A 99 -53.70 -14.98 -10.45
N ALA A 100 -52.93 -13.87 -10.35
CA ALA A 100 -53.40 -12.51 -10.51
C ALA A 100 -52.89 -11.87 -11.81
N PHE A 101 -53.76 -11.17 -12.53
CA PHE A 101 -53.51 -10.60 -13.83
C PHE A 101 -53.87 -9.11 -13.88
N GLY A 102 -53.02 -8.33 -14.52
CA GLY A 102 -53.22 -6.89 -14.80
C GLY A 102 -53.10 -6.03 -13.55
N HIS A 103 -52.24 -5.02 -13.63
CA HIS A 103 -51.99 -4.01 -12.59
C HIS A 103 -51.88 -4.60 -11.16
N VAL A 104 -51.21 -5.75 -11.06
CA VAL A 104 -51.04 -6.43 -9.77
C VAL A 104 -50.29 -5.55 -8.82
N ARG A 105 -50.83 -5.35 -7.62
CA ARG A 105 -50.24 -4.60 -6.53
C ARG A 105 -50.33 -5.37 -5.24
N PHE A 106 -49.19 -5.66 -4.63
CA PHE A 106 -49.09 -6.28 -3.33
C PHE A 106 -48.52 -5.32 -2.31
N LYS A 107 -49.05 -5.31 -1.09
CA LYS A 107 -48.56 -4.54 0.04
C LYS A 107 -48.41 -5.38 1.28
N GLN A 108 -47.29 -5.18 2.02
CA GLN A 108 -47.06 -5.80 3.32
C GLN A 108 -46.63 -4.69 4.31
N GLY A 109 -47.54 -4.37 5.23
CA GLY A 109 -47.38 -3.20 6.10
C GLY A 109 -47.25 -1.90 5.30
N ASP A 110 -46.60 -0.89 5.92
CA ASP A 110 -46.45 0.45 5.33
C ASP A 110 -45.15 0.62 4.56
N THR A 111 -44.23 -0.33 4.66
CA THR A 111 -42.85 -0.19 4.16
C THR A 111 -42.55 -0.96 2.89
N LEU A 112 -43.35 -1.97 2.55
CA LEU A 112 -43.12 -2.82 1.39
C LEU A 112 -44.31 -2.78 0.43
N SER A 113 -44.04 -2.53 -0.85
CA SER A 113 -44.99 -2.69 -1.94
C SER A 113 -44.31 -3.33 -3.16
N LEU A 114 -45.03 -4.20 -3.84
CA LEU A 114 -44.63 -4.83 -5.10
C LEU A 114 -45.70 -4.56 -6.14
N THR A 115 -45.31 -4.25 -7.37
CA THR A 115 -46.19 -4.12 -8.54
C THR A 115 -45.65 -4.92 -9.68
N CYS A 116 -46.52 -5.53 -10.48
CA CYS A 116 -46.19 -6.32 -11.68
C CYS A 116 -47.43 -6.50 -12.58
N ASP A 117 -47.24 -7.09 -13.75
CA ASP A 117 -48.36 -7.41 -14.67
C ASP A 117 -49.01 -8.76 -14.37
N HIS A 118 -48.26 -9.69 -13.81
CA HIS A 118 -48.74 -11.05 -13.46
C HIS A 118 -48.07 -11.52 -12.15
N ALA A 119 -48.85 -12.20 -11.30
CA ALA A 119 -48.30 -12.81 -10.09
C ALA A 119 -49.05 -14.08 -9.71
N ASP A 120 -48.29 -15.12 -9.36
CA ASP A 120 -48.75 -16.32 -8.69
C ASP A 120 -48.47 -16.21 -7.19
N TYR A 121 -49.50 -16.33 -6.36
CA TYR A 121 -49.34 -16.28 -4.91
C TYR A 121 -49.85 -17.55 -4.26
N ASN A 122 -48.95 -18.27 -3.58
CA ASN A 122 -49.28 -19.43 -2.76
C ASN A 122 -49.39 -19.03 -1.29
N GLY A 123 -50.61 -19.02 -0.74
CA GLY A 123 -50.85 -18.62 0.64
C GLY A 123 -50.33 -19.63 1.67
N ALA A 124 -50.27 -20.91 1.36
CA ALA A 124 -49.76 -21.95 2.26
C ALA A 124 -48.23 -21.84 2.44
N GLU A 125 -47.51 -21.52 1.37
CA GLU A 125 -46.06 -21.32 1.36
C GLU A 125 -45.67 -19.87 1.63
N GLN A 126 -46.62 -18.94 1.51
CA GLN A 126 -46.41 -17.49 1.56
C GLN A 126 -45.40 -17.02 0.51
N MET A 127 -45.40 -17.65 -0.65
CA MET A 127 -44.52 -17.40 -1.78
C MET A 127 -45.27 -16.64 -2.88
N MET A 128 -44.65 -15.62 -3.44
CA MET A 128 -45.14 -14.89 -4.60
C MET A 128 -44.14 -14.98 -5.74
N HIS A 129 -44.61 -15.37 -6.92
CA HIS A 129 -43.87 -15.31 -8.19
C HIS A 129 -44.42 -14.17 -9.03
N ALA A 130 -43.70 -13.03 -9.07
CA ALA A 130 -44.07 -11.85 -9.83
C ALA A 130 -43.32 -11.83 -11.18
N ARG A 131 -44.05 -11.51 -12.26
CA ARG A 131 -43.54 -11.53 -13.63
C ARG A 131 -43.97 -10.29 -14.40
N LYS A 132 -43.06 -9.81 -15.28
CA LYS A 132 -43.21 -8.66 -16.17
C LYS A 132 -43.39 -7.33 -15.40
N ASN A 133 -42.55 -6.37 -15.73
CA ASN A 133 -42.55 -5.02 -15.17
C ASN A 133 -42.59 -5.01 -13.63
N VAL A 134 -41.81 -5.87 -12.99
CA VAL A 134 -41.78 -6.00 -11.53
C VAL A 134 -41.04 -4.85 -10.89
N VAL A 135 -41.70 -4.17 -9.95
CA VAL A 135 -41.10 -3.12 -9.12
C VAL A 135 -41.37 -3.43 -7.66
N LEU A 136 -40.32 -3.76 -6.91
CA LEU A 136 -40.36 -3.93 -5.46
C LEU A 136 -39.83 -2.68 -4.79
N LYS A 137 -40.64 -2.01 -3.99
CA LYS A 137 -40.26 -0.87 -3.15
C LYS A 137 -40.24 -1.28 -1.69
N HIS A 138 -39.12 -1.06 -1.04
CA HIS A 138 -38.97 -1.26 0.40
C HIS A 138 -38.27 -0.05 1.02
N ARG A 139 -39.02 0.77 1.77
CA ARG A 139 -38.53 2.03 2.32
C ARG A 139 -38.02 2.99 1.22
N THR A 140 -36.68 3.25 1.20
CA THR A 140 -36.02 4.12 0.21
C THR A 140 -35.48 3.36 -1.00
N GLN A 141 -35.42 2.02 -0.92
CA GLN A 141 -34.91 1.16 -1.97
C GLN A 141 -35.99 0.83 -2.98
N THR A 142 -35.61 0.74 -4.25
CA THR A 142 -36.46 0.27 -5.34
C THR A 142 -35.71 -0.74 -6.20
N LEU A 143 -36.25 -1.95 -6.31
CA LEU A 143 -35.73 -3.00 -7.19
C LEU A 143 -36.64 -3.11 -8.41
N TYR A 144 -36.05 -3.07 -9.59
CA TYR A 144 -36.67 -3.25 -10.90
C TYR A 144 -36.16 -4.54 -11.52
N THR A 145 -37.08 -5.38 -12.03
CA THR A 145 -36.73 -6.63 -12.74
C THR A 145 -37.96 -7.10 -13.53
N ASP A 146 -37.80 -8.11 -14.39
CA ASP A 146 -38.93 -8.74 -15.07
C ASP A 146 -39.36 -10.06 -14.40
N SER A 147 -38.55 -10.59 -13.49
CA SER A 147 -38.80 -11.86 -12.80
C SER A 147 -38.34 -11.78 -11.35
N LEU A 148 -39.28 -11.88 -10.39
CA LEU A 148 -39.01 -11.81 -8.97
C LEU A 148 -39.85 -12.85 -8.20
N ASP A 149 -39.19 -13.58 -7.33
CA ASP A 149 -39.82 -14.46 -6.37
C ASP A 149 -39.67 -13.85 -4.97
N TYR A 150 -40.79 -13.67 -4.26
CA TYR A 150 -40.80 -13.09 -2.93
C TYR A 150 -41.31 -14.09 -1.89
N ASP A 151 -40.39 -14.58 -1.06
CA ASP A 151 -40.68 -15.41 0.10
C ASP A 151 -40.97 -14.50 1.32
N ARG A 152 -42.26 -14.41 1.68
CA ARG A 152 -42.71 -13.61 2.82
C ARG A 152 -42.28 -14.20 4.16
N MET A 153 -42.18 -15.53 4.25
CA MET A 153 -41.83 -16.21 5.50
C MET A 153 -40.40 -15.90 5.91
N TYR A 154 -39.48 -15.83 4.93
CA TYR A 154 -38.08 -15.47 5.13
C TYR A 154 -37.79 -14.01 4.84
N SER A 155 -38.80 -13.25 4.34
CA SER A 155 -38.64 -11.83 3.97
C SER A 155 -37.57 -11.63 2.90
N LEU A 156 -37.49 -12.48 1.90
CA LEU A 156 -36.42 -12.57 0.93
C LEU A 156 -36.97 -12.51 -0.50
N ALA A 157 -36.46 -11.57 -1.29
CA ALA A 157 -36.80 -11.41 -2.69
C ALA A 157 -35.62 -11.87 -3.56
N TYR A 158 -35.90 -12.68 -4.58
CA TYR A 158 -34.92 -13.15 -5.56
C TYR A 158 -35.28 -12.66 -6.96
N PHE A 159 -34.31 -12.24 -7.74
CA PHE A 159 -34.48 -11.98 -9.15
C PHE A 159 -33.40 -12.72 -9.97
N PHE A 160 -33.70 -13.13 -11.19
CA PHE A 160 -32.85 -14.04 -11.99
C PHE A 160 -32.87 -13.80 -13.50
N GLU A 161 -33.51 -12.74 -13.97
CA GLU A 161 -33.52 -12.32 -15.38
C GLU A 161 -33.04 -10.87 -15.52
N GLY A 162 -31.98 -10.54 -14.77
CA GLY A 162 -31.50 -9.19 -14.62
C GLY A 162 -32.30 -8.36 -13.62
N GLY A 163 -31.59 -7.53 -12.86
CA GLY A 163 -32.22 -6.64 -11.89
C GLY A 163 -31.43 -5.37 -11.66
N LYS A 164 -32.15 -4.32 -11.26
CA LYS A 164 -31.59 -3.00 -10.94
C LYS A 164 -32.12 -2.52 -9.60
N LEU A 165 -31.26 -2.46 -8.59
CA LEU A 165 -31.55 -1.82 -7.30
C LEU A 165 -31.14 -0.35 -7.34
N VAL A 166 -32.00 0.52 -6.86
CA VAL A 166 -31.74 1.94 -6.66
C VAL A 166 -31.91 2.27 -5.18
N ASP A 167 -30.88 2.86 -4.56
CA ASP A 167 -30.86 3.29 -3.16
C ASP A 167 -30.25 4.70 -3.06
N GLY A 168 -31.09 5.74 -3.09
CA GLY A 168 -30.65 7.12 -3.15
C GLY A 168 -29.84 7.42 -4.41
N LYS A 169 -28.54 7.69 -4.24
CA LYS A 169 -27.59 7.93 -5.35
C LYS A 169 -26.95 6.66 -5.90
N ASP A 170 -27.11 5.55 -5.19
CA ASP A 170 -26.46 4.28 -5.53
C ASP A 170 -27.37 3.48 -6.47
N ARG A 171 -26.79 2.93 -7.50
CA ARG A 171 -27.46 2.07 -8.49
C ARG A 171 -26.63 0.82 -8.71
N LEU A 172 -27.24 -0.33 -8.52
CA LEU A 172 -26.64 -1.65 -8.71
C LEU A 172 -27.40 -2.41 -9.79
N VAL A 173 -26.67 -3.09 -10.65
CA VAL A 173 -27.21 -3.93 -11.74
C VAL A 173 -26.48 -5.28 -11.69
N SER A 174 -27.20 -6.37 -11.92
CA SER A 174 -26.65 -7.72 -12.07
C SER A 174 -27.63 -8.64 -12.78
N ASP A 175 -27.14 -9.79 -13.22
CA ASP A 175 -28.00 -10.80 -13.85
C ASP A 175 -28.87 -11.54 -12.83
N TRP A 176 -28.35 -11.79 -11.64
CA TRP A 176 -29.03 -12.47 -10.55
C TRP A 176 -28.80 -11.78 -9.21
N GLY A 177 -29.76 -11.86 -8.31
CA GLY A 177 -29.57 -11.32 -6.97
C GLY A 177 -30.69 -11.67 -6.00
N ALA A 178 -30.42 -11.35 -4.73
CA ALA A 178 -31.34 -11.51 -3.62
C ALA A 178 -31.35 -10.25 -2.74
N TYR A 179 -32.50 -9.87 -2.22
CA TYR A 179 -32.68 -8.78 -1.29
C TYR A 179 -33.50 -9.21 -0.08
N SER A 180 -32.91 -9.13 1.11
CA SER A 180 -33.60 -9.36 2.37
C SER A 180 -34.26 -8.07 2.87
N THR A 181 -35.59 -8.08 2.93
CA THR A 181 -36.34 -6.94 3.47
C THR A 181 -36.27 -6.87 4.99
N ALA A 182 -35.88 -7.95 5.67
CA ALA A 182 -35.72 -8.02 7.13
C ALA A 182 -34.35 -7.45 7.56
N THR A 183 -33.22 -7.90 6.94
CA THR A 183 -31.88 -7.42 7.29
C THR A 183 -31.47 -6.18 6.52
N ARG A 184 -32.11 -5.92 5.37
CA ARG A 184 -31.81 -4.86 4.41
C ARG A 184 -30.48 -5.05 3.70
N GLU A 185 -30.09 -6.31 3.53
CA GLU A 185 -28.91 -6.73 2.80
C GLU A 185 -29.30 -7.24 1.42
N ALA A 186 -28.53 -6.88 0.41
CA ALA A 186 -28.67 -7.35 -0.96
C ALA A 186 -27.40 -8.06 -1.39
N SER A 187 -27.56 -9.13 -2.16
CA SER A 187 -26.48 -9.87 -2.80
C SER A 187 -26.71 -9.92 -4.30
N PHE A 188 -25.69 -9.59 -5.06
CA PHE A 188 -25.69 -9.50 -6.52
C PHE A 188 -24.64 -10.43 -7.09
N TYR A 189 -24.96 -11.12 -8.17
CA TYR A 189 -24.11 -12.12 -8.79
C TYR A 189 -24.16 -11.99 -10.31
N TYR A 190 -23.02 -12.24 -10.95
CA TYR A 190 -22.82 -12.25 -12.39
C TYR A 190 -23.04 -10.87 -13.05
N GLY A 191 -22.00 -10.37 -13.68
CA GLY A 191 -22.06 -9.10 -14.38
C GLY A 191 -22.44 -7.91 -13.50
N VAL A 192 -21.97 -7.88 -12.23
CA VAL A 192 -22.38 -6.87 -11.26
C VAL A 192 -21.72 -5.53 -11.59
N GLU A 193 -22.55 -4.48 -11.74
CA GLU A 193 -22.12 -3.10 -11.83
C GLU A 193 -22.78 -2.25 -10.74
N MET A 194 -21.95 -1.50 -10.00
CA MET A 194 -22.43 -0.52 -9.03
C MET A 194 -21.95 0.89 -9.39
N PHE A 195 -22.87 1.82 -9.45
CA PHE A 195 -22.60 3.25 -9.61
C PHE A 195 -22.96 3.95 -8.30
N SER A 196 -21.96 4.57 -7.66
CA SER A 196 -22.13 5.30 -6.41
C SER A 196 -21.38 6.63 -6.47
N GLY A 197 -22.10 7.71 -6.67
CA GLY A 197 -21.52 9.04 -6.89
C GLY A 197 -20.61 9.07 -8.12
N LYS A 198 -19.28 9.18 -7.91
CA LYS A 198 -18.26 9.17 -8.99
C LYS A 198 -17.59 7.80 -9.16
N ASN A 199 -17.97 6.84 -8.33
CA ASN A 199 -17.38 5.51 -8.34
C ASN A 199 -18.20 4.59 -9.25
N HIS A 200 -17.51 3.82 -10.07
CA HIS A 200 -18.05 2.74 -10.88
C HIS A 200 -17.30 1.45 -10.50
N ILE A 201 -18.02 0.50 -9.95
CA ILE A 201 -17.51 -0.80 -9.52
C ILE A 201 -18.01 -1.86 -10.50
N THR A 202 -17.11 -2.68 -11.00
CA THR A 202 -17.42 -3.87 -11.80
C THR A 202 -16.85 -5.08 -11.07
N THR A 203 -17.67 -6.08 -10.81
CA THR A 203 -17.31 -7.28 -10.05
C THR A 203 -18.16 -8.47 -10.47
N ASP A 204 -17.78 -9.66 -10.04
CA ASP A 204 -18.60 -10.86 -10.22
C ASP A 204 -19.64 -11.00 -9.10
N THR A 205 -19.27 -10.70 -7.87
CA THR A 205 -20.13 -10.80 -6.70
C THR A 205 -20.03 -9.55 -5.83
N LEU A 206 -21.19 -9.03 -5.39
CA LEU A 206 -21.27 -7.87 -4.51
C LEU A 206 -22.35 -8.08 -3.45
N HIS A 207 -21.99 -7.86 -2.19
CA HIS A 207 -22.93 -7.77 -1.06
C HIS A 207 -23.08 -6.30 -0.65
N TYR A 208 -24.30 -5.83 -0.49
CA TYR A 208 -24.62 -4.45 -0.18
C TYR A 208 -25.56 -4.34 1.01
N ASP A 209 -25.10 -3.70 2.08
CA ASP A 209 -25.97 -3.31 3.22
C ASP A 209 -26.54 -1.91 2.98
N THR A 210 -27.83 -1.85 2.65
CA THR A 210 -28.53 -0.59 2.36
C THR A 210 -28.70 0.31 3.59
N ARG A 211 -28.53 -0.20 4.80
CA ARG A 211 -28.60 0.55 6.05
C ARG A 211 -27.31 1.33 6.33
N THR A 212 -26.16 0.67 6.13
CA THR A 212 -24.83 1.23 6.37
C THR A 212 -24.22 1.85 5.14
N GLN A 213 -24.75 1.50 3.95
CA GLN A 213 -24.21 1.84 2.62
C GLN A 213 -22.80 1.29 2.41
N ILE A 214 -22.54 0.09 2.95
CA ILE A 214 -21.31 -0.64 2.75
C ILE A 214 -21.52 -1.65 1.61
N ALA A 215 -20.67 -1.57 0.60
CA ALA A 215 -20.54 -2.56 -0.45
C ALA A 215 -19.30 -3.42 -0.19
N HIS A 216 -19.46 -4.72 -0.24
CA HIS A 216 -18.40 -5.72 -0.18
C HIS A 216 -18.31 -6.43 -1.52
N VAL A 217 -17.22 -6.24 -2.25
CA VAL A 217 -16.94 -6.93 -3.52
C VAL A 217 -16.13 -8.18 -3.26
N VAL A 218 -16.47 -9.27 -3.95
CA VAL A 218 -15.82 -10.58 -3.82
C VAL A 218 -15.48 -11.10 -5.22
N GLY A 219 -14.24 -11.54 -5.41
CA GLY A 219 -13.71 -11.95 -6.71
C GLY A 219 -13.06 -10.81 -7.50
N PRO A 220 -12.53 -11.09 -8.70
CA PRO A 220 -11.84 -10.09 -9.52
C PRO A 220 -12.70 -8.87 -9.77
N SER A 221 -12.27 -7.72 -9.25
CA SER A 221 -13.04 -6.48 -9.24
C SER A 221 -12.22 -5.29 -9.73
N THR A 222 -12.88 -4.38 -10.43
CA THR A 222 -12.33 -3.10 -10.86
C THR A 222 -13.19 -1.96 -10.33
N ILE A 223 -12.57 -1.02 -9.60
CA ILE A 223 -13.23 0.18 -9.10
C ILE A 223 -12.59 1.39 -9.79
N LYS A 224 -13.39 2.19 -10.48
CA LYS A 224 -12.96 3.42 -11.15
C LYS A 224 -13.52 4.64 -10.42
N SER A 225 -12.67 5.62 -10.11
CA SER A 225 -13.04 6.88 -9.46
C SER A 225 -12.15 8.02 -9.91
N LYS A 226 -12.69 9.05 -10.55
CA LYS A 226 -11.96 10.30 -10.92
C LYS A 226 -10.58 10.11 -11.60
N GLY A 227 -10.39 9.05 -12.37
CA GLY A 227 -9.09 8.76 -13.01
C GLY A 227 -8.26 7.71 -12.29
N THR A 228 -8.55 7.43 -11.02
CA THR A 228 -7.96 6.31 -10.27
C THR A 228 -8.64 5.01 -10.63
N ILE A 229 -7.85 3.96 -10.83
CA ILE A 229 -8.32 2.60 -11.10
C ILE A 229 -7.79 1.68 -10.01
N ILE A 230 -8.68 0.92 -9.39
CA ILE A 230 -8.35 -0.07 -8.36
C ILE A 230 -8.66 -1.45 -8.89
N HIS A 231 -7.70 -2.36 -8.80
CA HIS A 231 -7.86 -3.78 -9.04
C HIS A 231 -7.73 -4.52 -7.71
N THR A 232 -8.74 -5.31 -7.37
CA THR A 232 -8.81 -6.03 -6.10
C THR A 232 -9.60 -7.33 -6.27
N THR A 233 -9.50 -8.23 -5.30
CA THR A 233 -10.31 -9.45 -5.25
C THR A 233 -11.23 -9.47 -4.03
N ASP A 234 -11.03 -8.56 -3.08
CA ASP A 234 -11.82 -8.44 -1.87
C ASP A 234 -11.72 -7.00 -1.36
N ALA A 235 -12.86 -6.28 -1.31
CA ALA A 235 -12.87 -4.92 -0.84
C ALA A 235 -14.20 -4.52 -0.20
N TYR A 236 -14.08 -3.71 0.84
CA TYR A 236 -15.20 -3.01 1.45
C TYR A 236 -15.12 -1.51 1.11
N THR A 237 -16.20 -0.95 0.61
CA THR A 237 -16.32 0.48 0.37
C THR A 237 -17.60 1.02 1.00
N ASN A 238 -17.50 2.16 1.66
CA ASN A 238 -18.62 2.83 2.31
C ASN A 238 -18.91 4.15 1.59
N SER A 239 -20.01 4.23 0.85
CA SER A 239 -20.38 5.40 0.05
C SER A 239 -20.79 6.62 0.88
N ARG A 240 -21.13 6.43 2.16
CA ARG A 240 -21.51 7.51 3.08
C ARG A 240 -20.29 8.18 3.73
N THR A 241 -19.29 7.38 4.13
CA THR A 241 -18.07 7.87 4.81
C THR A 241 -16.89 8.07 3.90
N ASP A 242 -16.98 7.60 2.65
CA ASP A 242 -15.93 7.63 1.62
C ASP A 242 -14.64 6.93 2.09
N ARG A 243 -14.83 5.76 2.74
CA ARG A 243 -13.76 4.88 3.23
C ARG A 243 -13.72 3.60 2.42
N SER A 244 -12.52 3.14 2.11
CA SER A 244 -12.30 1.88 1.41
C SER A 244 -11.24 1.04 2.11
N GLN A 245 -11.45 -0.26 2.13
CA GLN A 245 -10.52 -1.27 2.65
C GLN A 245 -10.39 -2.35 1.58
N LEU A 246 -9.18 -2.57 1.11
CA LEU A 246 -8.85 -3.55 0.08
C LEU A 246 -8.04 -4.67 0.73
N PHE A 247 -8.44 -5.90 0.51
CA PHE A 247 -7.79 -7.11 1.01
C PHE A 247 -7.31 -7.99 -0.16
N GLY A 248 -6.40 -8.92 0.15
CA GLY A 248 -5.70 -9.63 -0.91
C GLY A 248 -4.76 -8.70 -1.68
N ARG A 249 -4.00 -9.21 -2.62
CA ARG A 249 -3.02 -8.42 -3.39
C ARG A 249 -3.73 -7.40 -4.29
N SER A 250 -3.94 -6.20 -3.78
CA SER A 250 -4.66 -5.12 -4.47
C SER A 250 -3.71 -4.09 -5.07
N THR A 251 -4.13 -3.47 -6.19
CA THR A 251 -3.35 -2.46 -6.90
C THR A 251 -4.21 -1.23 -7.16
N ILE A 252 -3.70 -0.05 -6.82
CA ILE A 252 -4.30 1.25 -7.11
C ILE A 252 -3.40 1.96 -8.13
N VAL A 253 -3.97 2.40 -9.24
CA VAL A 253 -3.30 3.14 -10.31
C VAL A 253 -3.89 4.54 -10.39
N ASP A 254 -3.05 5.56 -10.27
CA ASP A 254 -3.43 6.97 -10.40
C ASP A 254 -2.41 7.68 -11.30
N GLY A 255 -2.74 7.84 -12.57
CA GLY A 255 -1.82 8.35 -13.60
C GLY A 255 -0.52 7.55 -13.65
N ASP A 256 0.61 8.21 -13.40
CA ASP A 256 1.95 7.60 -13.40
C ASP A 256 2.32 6.90 -12.08
N LYS A 257 1.43 6.94 -11.10
CA LYS A 257 1.66 6.35 -9.77
C LYS A 257 0.89 5.05 -9.60
N THR A 258 1.52 4.09 -8.98
CA THR A 258 0.91 2.80 -8.67
C THR A 258 1.27 2.39 -7.25
N ILE A 259 0.30 1.95 -6.47
CA ILE A 259 0.53 1.32 -5.19
C ILE A 259 -0.06 -0.08 -5.18
N THR A 260 0.71 -1.06 -4.73
CA THR A 260 0.29 -2.46 -4.58
C THR A 260 0.62 -2.92 -3.17
N GLY A 261 -0.29 -3.63 -2.52
CA GLY A 261 -0.10 -4.15 -1.16
C GLY A 261 -1.04 -5.31 -0.85
N ASP A 262 -0.74 -6.07 0.20
CA ASP A 262 -1.58 -7.19 0.64
C ASP A 262 -2.86 -6.69 1.33
N SER A 263 -2.80 -5.51 1.97
CA SER A 263 -3.96 -4.77 2.45
C SER A 263 -3.74 -3.26 2.28
N LEU A 264 -4.73 -2.57 1.72
CA LEU A 264 -4.69 -1.13 1.51
C LEU A 264 -5.94 -0.49 2.12
N TYR A 265 -5.77 0.62 2.84
CA TYR A 265 -6.84 1.37 3.49
C TYR A 265 -6.80 2.81 3.04
N HIS A 266 -7.94 3.34 2.66
CA HIS A 266 -8.10 4.73 2.27
C HIS A 266 -9.25 5.38 3.05
N ASP A 267 -9.00 6.55 3.63
CA ASP A 267 -10.00 7.38 4.29
C ASP A 267 -9.97 8.79 3.71
N ASN A 268 -10.86 9.07 2.78
CA ASN A 268 -10.93 10.37 2.11
C ASN A 268 -11.33 11.51 3.07
N SER A 269 -11.99 11.20 4.20
CA SER A 269 -12.43 12.20 5.17
C SER A 269 -11.27 12.94 5.85
N ASN A 270 -10.18 12.22 6.15
CA ASN A 270 -8.96 12.76 6.77
C ASN A 270 -7.74 12.75 5.84
N GLY A 271 -7.81 12.04 4.70
CA GLY A 271 -6.74 11.90 3.71
C GLY A 271 -5.71 10.82 4.05
N ASP A 272 -6.02 9.90 4.97
CA ASP A 272 -5.12 8.83 5.37
C ASP A 272 -5.13 7.67 4.38
N ASN A 273 -3.92 7.26 3.98
CA ASN A 273 -3.67 6.06 3.20
C ASN A 273 -2.71 5.15 3.97
N ASN A 274 -3.09 3.91 4.19
CA ASN A 274 -2.27 2.90 4.85
C ASN A 274 -2.09 1.68 3.94
N GLY A 275 -0.88 1.17 3.86
CA GLY A 275 -0.56 -0.07 3.17
C GLY A 275 0.18 -1.03 4.10
N TYR A 276 -0.19 -2.31 4.05
CA TYR A 276 0.40 -3.37 4.86
C TYR A 276 0.71 -4.59 3.99
N GLY A 277 1.83 -5.24 4.29
CA GLY A 277 2.31 -6.46 3.63
C GLY A 277 2.80 -6.21 2.21
N ASN A 278 4.11 -6.36 1.99
CA ASN A 278 4.77 -6.24 0.68
C ASN A 278 4.28 -5.02 -0.14
N VAL A 279 4.20 -3.86 0.49
CA VAL A 279 3.74 -2.64 -0.17
C VAL A 279 4.79 -2.17 -1.16
N ILE A 280 4.38 -1.90 -2.40
CA ILE A 280 5.20 -1.35 -3.48
C ILE A 280 4.51 -0.11 -4.01
N TYR A 281 5.16 1.03 -3.85
CA TYR A 281 4.76 2.29 -4.48
C TYR A 281 5.72 2.62 -5.61
N VAL A 282 5.20 2.86 -6.81
CA VAL A 282 5.98 3.21 -8.01
C VAL A 282 5.56 4.59 -8.50
N ASP A 283 6.50 5.48 -8.72
CA ASP A 283 6.32 6.74 -9.43
C ASP A 283 7.11 6.69 -10.75
N LYS A 284 6.40 6.39 -11.84
CA LYS A 284 7.00 6.23 -13.17
C LYS A 284 7.56 7.54 -13.71
N LYS A 285 6.93 8.68 -13.40
CA LYS A 285 7.35 10.00 -13.84
C LYS A 285 8.70 10.37 -13.21
N ASN A 286 8.86 10.15 -11.93
CA ASN A 286 10.09 10.45 -11.19
C ASN A 286 11.07 9.28 -11.19
N LYS A 287 10.75 8.15 -11.82
CA LYS A 287 11.59 6.96 -11.93
C LYS A 287 12.10 6.46 -10.59
N ASN A 288 11.19 6.35 -9.63
CA ASN A 288 11.50 5.81 -8.30
C ASN A 288 10.44 4.83 -7.81
N GLU A 289 10.85 4.01 -6.86
CA GLU A 289 10.01 3.00 -6.25
C GLU A 289 10.33 2.91 -4.76
N MET A 290 9.28 2.80 -3.93
CA MET A 290 9.39 2.56 -2.50
C MET A 290 8.77 1.21 -2.17
N ARG A 291 9.50 0.36 -1.45
CA ARG A 291 9.00 -0.92 -0.92
C ARG A 291 9.07 -0.90 0.59
N ALA A 292 8.06 -1.46 1.25
CA ALA A 292 8.04 -1.63 2.70
C ALA A 292 6.95 -2.64 3.09
N ASN A 293 7.01 -3.20 4.31
CA ASN A 293 5.87 -3.97 4.83
C ASN A 293 4.80 -3.07 5.45
N ARG A 294 5.15 -1.83 5.78
CA ARG A 294 4.21 -0.83 6.28
C ARG A 294 4.50 0.53 5.66
N LEU A 295 3.47 1.09 5.00
CA LEU A 295 3.52 2.40 4.37
C LEU A 295 2.31 3.22 4.81
N PHE A 296 2.53 4.48 5.17
CA PHE A 296 1.49 5.46 5.47
C PHE A 296 1.73 6.74 4.68
N TYR A 297 0.67 7.38 4.20
CA TYR A 297 0.72 8.70 3.62
C TYR A 297 -0.59 9.44 3.84
N ASN A 298 -0.50 10.67 4.35
CA ASN A 298 -1.65 11.56 4.49
C ASN A 298 -1.61 12.65 3.42
N GLU A 299 -2.62 12.67 2.55
CA GLU A 299 -2.70 13.58 1.41
C GLU A 299 -2.88 15.06 1.81
N LYS A 300 -3.52 15.32 2.97
CA LYS A 300 -3.80 16.67 3.44
C LYS A 300 -2.60 17.32 4.12
N THR A 301 -1.86 16.54 4.90
CA THR A 301 -0.67 17.03 5.62
C THR A 301 0.62 16.85 4.84
N GLY A 302 0.62 15.96 3.82
CA GLY A 302 1.81 15.60 3.06
C GLY A 302 2.87 14.85 3.87
N TYR A 303 2.49 14.36 5.05
CA TYR A 303 3.33 13.51 5.87
C TYR A 303 3.12 12.05 5.49
N GLY A 304 4.22 11.31 5.42
CA GLY A 304 4.17 9.87 5.23
C GLY A 304 5.38 9.16 5.82
N TYR A 305 5.29 7.85 5.94
CA TYR A 305 6.42 7.02 6.35
C TYR A 305 6.35 5.63 5.70
N ALA A 306 7.52 5.05 5.52
CA ALA A 306 7.71 3.64 5.18
C ALA A 306 8.62 3.01 6.24
N THR A 307 8.25 1.84 6.75
CA THR A 307 9.01 1.12 7.78
C THR A 307 8.84 -0.38 7.60
N ASP A 308 9.60 -1.15 8.35
CA ASP A 308 9.67 -2.59 8.24
C ASP A 308 10.14 -3.01 6.84
N ARG A 309 11.48 -3.08 6.69
CA ARG A 309 12.21 -3.31 5.45
C ARG A 309 12.01 -2.20 4.40
N ALA A 310 11.99 -0.93 4.83
CA ALA A 310 11.86 0.19 3.91
C ALA A 310 13.04 0.22 2.92
N LEU A 311 12.73 0.25 1.63
CA LEU A 311 13.68 0.23 0.52
C LEU A 311 13.26 1.24 -0.54
N LEU A 312 14.14 2.17 -0.84
CA LEU A 312 14.00 3.11 -1.95
C LEU A 312 14.85 2.65 -3.13
N LEU A 313 14.27 2.63 -4.31
CA LEU A 313 14.96 2.46 -5.58
C LEU A 313 14.85 3.76 -6.38
N ASP A 314 15.98 4.24 -6.88
CA ASP A 314 16.03 5.34 -7.84
C ASP A 314 16.71 4.83 -9.13
N TYR A 315 15.95 4.80 -10.22
CA TYR A 315 16.39 4.39 -11.54
C TYR A 315 16.34 5.54 -12.56
N SER A 316 16.46 6.78 -12.05
CA SER A 316 16.57 7.99 -12.88
C SER A 316 17.88 8.04 -13.66
N GLN A 317 18.92 7.39 -13.16
CA GLN A 317 20.23 7.26 -13.76
C GLN A 317 20.38 5.94 -14.53
N ARG A 318 21.56 5.74 -15.19
CA ARG A 318 21.87 4.49 -15.91
C ARG A 318 21.77 3.25 -15.01
N ASP A 319 22.32 3.34 -13.81
CA ASP A 319 22.35 2.28 -12.82
C ASP A 319 21.43 2.60 -11.65
N THR A 320 20.67 1.64 -11.17
CA THR A 320 19.73 1.82 -10.06
C THR A 320 20.45 2.01 -8.74
N LEU A 321 20.09 3.06 -8.01
CA LEU A 321 20.47 3.23 -6.61
C LEU A 321 19.44 2.51 -5.72
N TRP A 322 19.95 1.67 -4.84
CA TRP A 322 19.21 0.94 -3.82
C TRP A 322 19.55 1.54 -2.46
N MET A 323 18.57 2.00 -1.70
CA MET A 323 18.78 2.56 -0.37
C MET A 323 17.82 1.94 0.64
N HIS A 324 18.36 1.44 1.72
CA HIS A 324 17.62 0.90 2.87
C HIS A 324 17.85 1.77 4.11
N ALA A 325 16.81 1.86 4.94
CA ALA A 325 16.85 2.34 6.32
C ALA A 325 15.74 1.64 7.11
N ASP A 326 15.83 1.60 8.43
CA ASP A 326 14.76 1.01 9.25
C ASP A 326 13.45 1.78 9.09
N SER A 327 13.53 3.10 8.91
CA SER A 327 12.41 4.00 8.63
C SER A 327 12.78 5.09 7.63
N MET A 328 11.83 5.42 6.77
CA MET A 328 11.90 6.57 5.87
C MET A 328 10.66 7.43 6.06
N LYS A 329 10.82 8.72 6.36
CA LYS A 329 9.72 9.69 6.50
C LYS A 329 9.78 10.71 5.39
N ILE A 330 8.63 11.14 4.90
CA ILE A 330 8.48 12.21 3.93
C ILE A 330 7.60 13.31 4.52
N PHE A 331 8.03 14.55 4.35
CA PHE A 331 7.32 15.77 4.70
C PHE A 331 7.16 16.60 3.44
N THR A 332 5.94 16.91 3.06
CA THR A 332 5.62 17.76 1.92
C THR A 332 5.17 19.12 2.45
N PHE A 333 5.81 20.17 2.00
CA PHE A 333 5.52 21.56 2.37
C PHE A 333 4.86 22.28 1.19
N ASN A 334 4.05 23.30 1.48
CA ASN A 334 3.34 24.09 0.48
C ASN A 334 2.52 23.21 -0.50
N ILE A 335 1.76 22.25 0.04
CA ILE A 335 0.94 21.33 -0.74
C ILE A 335 -0.06 22.13 -1.59
N ASN A 336 -0.25 21.71 -2.85
CA ASN A 336 -1.13 22.34 -3.82
C ASN A 336 -0.76 23.78 -4.21
N THR A 337 0.52 24.15 -4.08
CA THR A 337 1.07 25.40 -4.58
C THR A 337 2.21 25.13 -5.56
N ASP A 338 2.57 26.13 -6.38
CA ASP A 338 3.69 26.03 -7.33
C ASP A 338 5.06 25.94 -6.60
N SER A 339 5.10 26.29 -5.31
CA SER A 339 6.31 26.25 -4.46
C SER A 339 6.40 24.98 -3.59
N VAL A 340 5.73 23.90 -3.99
CA VAL A 340 5.77 22.63 -3.26
C VAL A 340 7.18 22.05 -3.21
N TYR A 341 7.64 21.66 -2.02
CA TYR A 341 8.90 20.94 -1.84
C TYR A 341 8.77 19.84 -0.80
N ARG A 342 9.72 18.91 -0.79
CA ARG A 342 9.71 17.73 0.07
C ARG A 342 11.02 17.57 0.81
N LYS A 343 10.93 17.11 2.06
CA LYS A 343 12.07 16.58 2.82
C LYS A 343 11.85 15.10 3.07
N VAL A 344 12.86 14.30 2.74
CA VAL A 344 12.88 12.85 3.03
C VAL A 344 13.93 12.61 4.09
N HIS A 345 13.55 11.90 5.14
CA HIS A 345 14.43 11.53 6.24
C HIS A 345 14.48 10.01 6.38
N ALA A 346 15.62 9.42 6.09
CA ALA A 346 15.91 8.00 6.28
C ALA A 346 16.74 7.81 7.55
N PHE A 347 16.33 6.92 8.45
CA PHE A 347 16.97 6.64 9.75
C PHE A 347 16.38 5.43 10.46
N PRO A 348 17.02 4.83 11.46
CA PRO A 348 18.48 4.71 11.50
C PRO A 348 18.98 3.72 10.46
N HIS A 349 20.28 3.40 10.50
CA HIS A 349 20.91 2.34 9.73
C HIS A 349 20.79 2.51 8.21
N VAL A 350 21.06 3.72 7.71
CA VAL A 350 21.00 4.00 6.27
C VAL A 350 22.16 3.31 5.55
N ARG A 351 21.84 2.52 4.53
CA ARG A 351 22.78 1.85 3.63
C ARG A 351 22.33 2.02 2.19
N ALA A 352 23.22 2.48 1.34
CA ALA A 352 22.95 2.69 -0.07
C ALA A 352 23.96 1.95 -0.95
N TYR A 353 23.48 1.39 -2.03
CA TYR A 353 24.28 0.67 -3.02
C TYR A 353 23.90 1.06 -4.44
N ARG A 354 24.90 1.44 -5.21
CA ARG A 354 24.94 1.47 -6.66
C ARG A 354 26.31 0.92 -7.06
N GLN A 355 26.46 0.39 -8.25
CA GLN A 355 27.68 -0.33 -8.66
C GLN A 355 28.95 0.54 -8.45
N ASP A 356 28.88 1.82 -8.77
CA ASP A 356 30.00 2.78 -8.67
C ASP A 356 30.05 3.58 -7.34
N VAL A 357 28.95 3.59 -6.58
CA VAL A 357 28.81 4.37 -5.34
C VAL A 357 28.11 3.57 -4.27
N GLN A 358 28.69 3.55 -3.06
CA GLN A 358 28.06 3.00 -1.86
C GLN A 358 28.13 4.03 -0.75
N ALA A 359 27.18 3.98 0.19
CA ALA A 359 27.19 4.87 1.34
C ALA A 359 26.57 4.19 2.58
N VAL A 360 27.05 4.59 3.75
CA VAL A 360 26.55 4.17 5.05
C VAL A 360 26.51 5.38 5.98
N CYS A 361 25.43 5.57 6.70
CA CYS A 361 25.32 6.56 7.78
C CYS A 361 24.18 6.18 8.73
N ASP A 362 24.10 6.82 9.88
CA ASP A 362 22.97 6.61 10.79
C ASP A 362 21.70 7.33 10.30
N SER A 363 21.85 8.53 9.75
CA SER A 363 20.74 9.35 9.31
C SER A 363 21.05 10.12 8.03
N LEU A 364 20.07 10.18 7.12
CA LEU A 364 20.15 10.87 5.85
C LEU A 364 18.92 11.77 5.66
N VAL A 365 19.14 13.01 5.25
CA VAL A 365 18.09 13.98 4.92
C VAL A 365 18.28 14.45 3.49
N PHE A 366 17.27 14.27 2.65
CA PHE A 366 17.19 14.91 1.33
C PHE A 366 16.17 16.05 1.37
N ASN A 367 16.55 17.24 0.91
CA ASN A 367 15.67 18.39 0.78
C ASN A 367 15.58 18.81 -0.69
N SER A 368 14.37 18.70 -1.27
CA SER A 368 14.17 19.02 -2.68
C SER A 368 14.16 20.53 -2.98
N LEU A 369 14.09 21.40 -1.96
CA LEU A 369 14.11 22.86 -2.15
C LEU A 369 15.46 23.34 -2.68
N ASP A 370 16.55 22.83 -2.14
CA ASP A 370 17.94 23.14 -2.51
C ASP A 370 18.62 21.97 -3.23
N SER A 371 17.88 20.89 -3.47
CA SER A 371 18.37 19.64 -4.06
C SER A 371 19.62 19.12 -3.33
N CYS A 372 19.59 19.19 -1.99
CA CYS A 372 20.69 18.78 -1.14
C CYS A 372 20.36 17.52 -0.35
N MET A 373 21.26 16.54 -0.40
CA MET A 373 21.28 15.35 0.46
C MET A 373 22.35 15.53 1.52
N THR A 374 22.02 15.37 2.79
CA THR A 374 22.95 15.45 3.91
C THR A 374 22.97 14.14 4.68
N MET A 375 24.13 13.57 4.86
CA MET A 375 24.37 12.37 5.68
C MET A 375 24.99 12.79 7.01
N TYR A 376 24.43 12.26 8.11
CA TYR A 376 24.81 12.58 9.48
C TYR A 376 25.23 11.33 10.25
N ARG A 377 26.02 11.54 11.30
CA ARG A 377 26.45 10.52 12.24
C ARG A 377 27.24 9.39 11.58
N ASP A 378 28.54 9.60 11.51
CA ASP A 378 29.52 8.69 10.91
C ASP A 378 29.24 8.36 9.43
N PRO A 379 28.99 9.36 8.56
CA PRO A 379 28.80 9.09 7.14
C PRO A 379 30.09 8.59 6.51
N ILE A 380 29.96 7.51 5.72
CA ILE A 380 31.04 6.97 4.89
C ILE A 380 30.47 6.77 3.50
N ALA A 381 31.18 7.24 2.49
CA ALA A 381 30.85 7.02 1.09
C ALA A 381 32.04 6.38 0.36
N TRP A 382 31.77 5.49 -0.56
CA TRP A 382 32.76 4.88 -1.44
C TRP A 382 32.42 5.18 -2.89
N ASN A 383 33.47 5.51 -3.66
CA ASN A 383 33.37 5.59 -5.11
C ASN A 383 34.54 4.79 -5.70
N LEU A 384 34.23 3.63 -6.29
CA LEU A 384 35.20 2.65 -6.75
C LEU A 384 36.16 2.22 -5.61
N ASN A 385 37.45 2.55 -5.71
CA ASN A 385 38.49 2.22 -4.72
C ASN A 385 38.76 3.35 -3.70
N ARG A 386 37.95 4.41 -3.71
CA ARG A 386 38.10 5.58 -2.82
C ARG A 386 37.00 5.59 -1.75
N GLN A 387 37.39 5.79 -0.52
CA GLN A 387 36.54 6.04 0.65
C GLN A 387 36.62 7.49 1.05
N ILE A 388 35.50 8.07 1.41
CA ILE A 388 35.35 9.44 1.93
C ILE A 388 34.56 9.39 3.21
N LEU A 389 35.02 10.07 4.25
CA LEU A 389 34.33 10.18 5.53
C LEU A 389 34.54 11.53 6.19
N GLY A 390 33.68 11.88 7.12
CA GLY A 390 33.71 13.10 7.92
C GLY A 390 32.62 13.05 8.99
N GLU A 391 32.34 14.15 9.64
CA GLU A 391 31.21 14.24 10.58
C GLU A 391 29.88 14.43 9.85
N GLU A 392 29.91 15.15 8.72
CA GLU A 392 28.75 15.42 7.88
C GLU A 392 29.20 15.43 6.41
N ILE A 393 28.41 14.75 5.54
CA ILE A 393 28.63 14.81 4.09
C ILE A 393 27.38 15.39 3.44
N LYS A 394 27.53 16.46 2.65
CA LYS A 394 26.49 17.06 1.83
C LYS A 394 26.73 16.80 0.36
N VAL A 395 25.69 16.45 -0.36
CA VAL A 395 25.73 16.26 -1.81
C VAL A 395 24.63 17.10 -2.45
N TYR A 396 25.01 18.02 -3.31
CA TYR A 396 24.12 18.91 -4.05
C TYR A 396 23.93 18.39 -5.48
N PHE A 397 22.70 18.35 -5.91
CA PHE A 397 22.31 17.87 -7.23
C PHE A 397 21.87 19.02 -8.15
N ALA A 398 22.06 18.85 -9.45
CA ALA A 398 21.44 19.62 -10.52
C ALA A 398 21.05 18.63 -11.61
N ASP A 399 19.80 18.69 -12.08
CA ASP A 399 19.26 17.80 -13.10
C ASP A 399 19.56 16.31 -12.84
N SER A 400 19.36 15.89 -11.57
CA SER A 400 19.62 14.53 -11.07
C SER A 400 21.11 14.11 -11.08
N THR A 401 22.03 14.99 -11.43
CA THR A 401 23.49 14.75 -11.37
C THR A 401 24.12 15.46 -10.19
N VAL A 402 25.20 14.90 -9.64
CA VAL A 402 25.97 15.55 -8.58
C VAL A 402 26.71 16.75 -9.17
N ARG A 403 26.52 17.95 -8.60
CA ARG A 403 27.24 19.17 -8.94
C ARG A 403 28.30 19.56 -7.92
N LYS A 404 28.08 19.26 -6.64
CA LYS A 404 29.02 19.56 -5.55
C LYS A 404 28.84 18.54 -4.42
N ALA A 405 29.95 18.16 -3.77
CA ALA A 405 29.93 17.44 -2.50
C ALA A 405 30.77 18.20 -1.48
N GLU A 406 30.34 18.23 -0.23
CA GLU A 406 31.04 18.84 0.90
C GLU A 406 31.20 17.79 2.00
N VAL A 407 32.43 17.64 2.48
CA VAL A 407 32.75 16.82 3.66
C VAL A 407 33.16 17.79 4.75
N ILE A 408 32.42 17.80 5.83
CA ILE A 408 32.53 18.83 6.88
C ILE A 408 33.06 18.19 8.16
N GLU A 409 34.06 18.80 8.74
CA GLU A 409 34.81 18.41 9.93
C GLU A 409 35.41 16.99 9.83
N GLN A 410 36.69 16.89 10.21
CA GLN A 410 37.46 15.65 10.13
C GLN A 410 37.38 14.95 8.76
N ALA A 411 37.40 15.73 7.70
CA ALA A 411 37.33 15.24 6.35
C ALA A 411 38.53 14.35 6.01
N LEU A 412 38.27 13.10 5.60
CA LEU A 412 39.30 12.14 5.19
C LEU A 412 38.89 11.49 3.88
N SER A 413 39.78 11.53 2.90
CA SER A 413 39.68 10.75 1.66
C SER A 413 40.81 9.74 1.61
N VAL A 414 40.51 8.47 1.42
CA VAL A 414 41.46 7.37 1.29
C VAL A 414 41.19 6.62 0.01
N GLU A 415 42.20 6.41 -0.80
CA GLU A 415 42.16 5.66 -2.05
C GLU A 415 43.11 4.49 -2.00
N HIS A 416 42.62 3.29 -2.19
CA HIS A 416 43.44 2.10 -2.29
C HIS A 416 44.15 2.06 -3.64
N VAL A 417 45.48 2.07 -3.63
CA VAL A 417 46.29 2.32 -4.82
C VAL A 417 46.61 1.02 -5.58
N ASP A 418 46.91 -0.08 -4.86
CA ASP A 418 47.31 -1.35 -5.44
C ASP A 418 46.83 -2.53 -4.60
N ALA A 419 47.16 -3.76 -5.02
CA ALA A 419 46.82 -4.96 -4.30
C ALA A 419 47.59 -5.15 -2.96
N LYS A 420 48.52 -4.24 -2.67
CA LYS A 420 49.25 -4.15 -1.40
C LYS A 420 48.60 -3.12 -0.49
N ASP A 421 49.21 -2.86 0.61
CA ASP A 421 48.69 -1.94 1.66
C ASP A 421 49.13 -0.49 1.43
N HIS A 422 49.05 0.01 0.17
CA HIS A 422 49.34 1.38 -0.21
C HIS A 422 48.09 2.20 -0.42
N TYR A 423 48.01 3.39 0.19
CA TYR A 423 46.82 4.25 0.13
C TYR A 423 47.23 5.73 -0.11
N ASN A 424 46.62 6.32 -1.13
CA ASN A 424 46.61 7.79 -1.22
C ASN A 424 45.65 8.31 -0.15
N GLN A 425 46.06 9.34 0.57
CA GLN A 425 45.33 9.85 1.73
C GLN A 425 45.34 11.39 1.69
N VAL A 426 44.18 11.96 1.96
CA VAL A 426 44.02 13.42 2.17
C VAL A 426 43.18 13.61 3.40
N SER A 427 43.71 14.35 4.38
CA SER A 427 42.94 14.77 5.55
C SER A 427 42.89 16.30 5.62
N SER A 428 41.77 16.83 6.09
CA SER A 428 41.58 18.26 6.28
C SER A 428 40.41 18.53 7.22
N LYS A 429 40.21 19.79 7.61
CA LYS A 429 39.01 20.18 8.33
C LYS A 429 37.77 20.08 7.45
N ARG A 430 37.87 20.46 6.17
CA ARG A 430 36.79 20.43 5.20
C ARG A 430 37.31 20.05 3.82
N MET A 431 36.49 19.30 3.04
CA MET A 431 36.71 19.05 1.62
C MET A 431 35.50 19.43 0.81
N ASP A 432 35.69 20.18 -0.28
CA ASP A 432 34.68 20.52 -1.26
C ASP A 432 35.05 19.89 -2.61
N ALA A 433 34.20 19.07 -3.19
CA ALA A 433 34.39 18.49 -4.52
C ALA A 433 33.36 19.06 -5.49
N TYR A 434 33.81 19.49 -6.66
CA TYR A 434 33.01 20.11 -7.71
C TYR A 434 32.98 19.20 -8.93
N PHE A 435 31.76 19.01 -9.48
CA PHE A 435 31.49 18.10 -10.59
C PHE A 435 30.92 18.85 -11.79
N THR A 436 31.30 18.43 -12.97
CA THR A 436 30.71 18.87 -14.24
C THR A 436 30.41 17.60 -15.07
N ASP A 437 29.21 17.48 -15.59
CA ASP A 437 28.74 16.30 -16.35
C ASP A 437 29.00 14.98 -15.62
N GLY A 438 28.77 14.96 -14.29
CA GLY A 438 28.97 13.78 -13.44
C GLY A 438 30.43 13.39 -13.17
N ALA A 439 31.41 14.14 -13.71
CA ALA A 439 32.82 13.91 -13.46
C ALA A 439 33.37 14.95 -12.48
N MET A 440 34.17 14.51 -11.50
CA MET A 440 34.85 15.39 -10.56
C MET A 440 35.93 16.19 -11.31
N ARG A 441 35.90 17.52 -11.19
CA ARG A 441 36.81 18.45 -11.86
C ARG A 441 37.74 19.15 -10.91
N ARG A 442 37.32 19.40 -9.69
CA ARG A 442 38.10 20.09 -8.68
C ARG A 442 37.77 19.58 -7.29
N THR A 443 38.79 19.45 -6.46
CA THR A 443 38.65 19.23 -5.03
C THR A 443 39.45 20.26 -4.26
N ASP A 444 38.81 20.92 -3.29
CA ASP A 444 39.45 21.87 -2.38
C ASP A 444 39.50 21.21 -1.00
N ALA A 445 40.69 20.97 -0.46
CA ALA A 445 40.91 20.56 0.93
C ALA A 445 41.35 21.83 1.73
N ILE A 446 40.65 22.10 2.83
CA ILE A 446 40.76 23.37 3.56
C ILE A 446 40.96 23.11 5.05
N GLY A 447 41.98 23.72 5.63
CA GLY A 447 42.34 23.71 7.05
C GLY A 447 43.12 22.47 7.48
N ASN A 448 44.36 22.66 7.88
CA ASN A 448 45.28 21.63 8.37
C ASN A 448 45.36 20.41 7.43
N VAL A 449 45.62 20.67 6.16
CA VAL A 449 45.66 19.64 5.13
C VAL A 449 46.94 18.82 5.27
N MET A 450 46.78 17.51 5.37
CA MET A 450 47.90 16.56 5.28
C MET A 450 47.58 15.58 4.16
N THR A 451 48.58 15.23 3.35
CA THR A 451 48.44 14.31 2.24
C THR A 451 49.54 13.28 2.15
N ILE A 452 49.18 12.10 1.74
CA ILE A 452 50.09 11.03 1.28
C ILE A 452 49.64 10.67 -0.12
N TYR A 453 50.58 10.77 -1.08
CA TYR A 453 50.33 10.45 -2.47
C TYR A 453 51.48 9.65 -3.06
N TYR A 454 51.18 8.51 -3.67
CA TYR A 454 52.13 7.65 -4.34
C TYR A 454 52.22 8.00 -5.83
N ASN A 455 53.43 8.39 -6.27
CA ASN A 455 53.72 8.55 -7.69
C ASN A 455 53.88 7.19 -8.36
N ARG A 456 53.44 7.08 -9.62
CA ARG A 456 53.59 5.92 -10.47
C ARG A 456 54.53 6.25 -11.64
N ASP A 457 55.36 5.30 -12.03
CA ASP A 457 56.04 5.38 -13.30
C ASP A 457 55.03 5.29 -14.46
N GLU A 458 55.22 6.17 -15.47
CA GLU A 458 54.27 6.24 -16.61
C GLU A 458 54.33 4.99 -17.51
N LYS A 459 55.43 4.22 -17.50
CA LYS A 459 55.61 3.08 -18.41
C LYS A 459 55.04 1.79 -17.85
N ASP A 460 55.32 1.49 -16.60
CA ASP A 460 55.00 0.20 -15.98
C ASP A 460 54.00 0.32 -14.79
N SER A 461 53.58 1.53 -14.47
CA SER A 461 52.67 1.84 -13.35
C SER A 461 53.19 1.42 -11.97
N VAL A 462 54.49 1.14 -11.83
CA VAL A 462 55.13 0.79 -10.56
C VAL A 462 55.19 2.05 -9.66
N LEU A 463 54.94 1.85 -8.36
CA LEU A 463 55.06 2.96 -7.39
C LEU A 463 56.53 3.30 -7.18
N THR A 464 56.87 4.56 -7.40
CA THR A 464 58.25 5.04 -7.34
C THR A 464 58.56 5.81 -6.04
N GLU A 465 57.66 6.69 -5.67
CA GLU A 465 57.85 7.63 -4.56
C GLU A 465 56.57 7.85 -3.79
N LEU A 466 56.71 8.15 -2.49
CA LEU A 466 55.67 8.65 -1.64
C LEU A 466 55.92 10.13 -1.39
N ASN A 467 54.92 10.98 -1.72
CA ASN A 467 54.91 12.40 -1.40
C ASN A 467 54.09 12.59 -0.13
N TYR A 468 54.72 13.15 0.92
CA TYR A 468 54.08 13.62 2.13
C TYR A 468 54.04 15.14 2.10
N LEU A 469 52.83 15.74 2.24
CA LEU A 469 52.66 17.19 2.17
C LEU A 469 51.75 17.66 3.30
N GLU A 470 52.14 18.77 3.94
CA GLU A 470 51.35 19.53 4.90
C GLU A 470 51.13 20.94 4.37
N THR A 471 49.90 21.47 4.46
CA THR A 471 49.54 22.80 3.95
C THR A 471 48.24 23.30 4.61
N ASP A 472 47.98 24.62 4.54
CA ASP A 472 46.72 25.19 5.03
C ASP A 472 45.55 24.90 4.08
N THR A 473 45.80 24.94 2.77
CA THR A 473 44.78 24.72 1.74
C THR A 473 45.40 24.06 0.50
N MET A 474 44.75 23.08 -0.04
CA MET A 474 45.14 22.43 -1.27
C MET A 474 44.00 22.37 -2.26
N ARG A 475 44.25 22.63 -3.53
CA ARG A 475 43.31 22.48 -4.64
C ARG A 475 43.87 21.51 -5.66
N MET A 476 43.08 20.51 -6.00
CA MET A 476 43.39 19.52 -7.01
C MET A 476 42.44 19.69 -8.19
N PHE A 477 42.96 19.73 -9.40
CA PHE A 477 42.21 19.84 -10.63
C PHE A 477 42.38 18.57 -11.43
N MET A 478 41.25 18.05 -11.92
CA MET A 478 41.16 16.76 -12.62
C MET A 478 40.75 16.96 -14.07
N SER A 479 41.33 16.16 -14.97
CA SER A 479 40.91 16.05 -16.36
C SER A 479 39.52 15.40 -16.52
N ALA A 480 39.00 15.38 -17.74
CA ALA A 480 37.82 14.64 -18.09
C ALA A 480 37.97 13.15 -17.77
N ASP A 481 39.14 12.59 -17.98
CA ASP A 481 39.52 11.19 -17.76
C ASP A 481 39.88 10.87 -16.30
N ARG A 482 39.57 11.82 -15.38
CA ARG A 482 39.84 11.69 -13.93
C ARG A 482 41.32 11.61 -13.55
N GLN A 483 42.20 12.06 -14.44
CA GLN A 483 43.62 12.18 -14.15
C GLN A 483 43.90 13.50 -13.43
N LEU A 484 44.85 13.49 -12.49
CA LEU A 484 45.29 14.69 -11.79
C LEU A 484 46.10 15.57 -12.74
N GLU A 485 45.60 16.76 -13.09
CA GLU A 485 46.27 17.72 -14.00
C GLU A 485 47.11 18.76 -13.25
N ARG A 486 46.62 19.26 -12.13
CA ARG A 486 47.27 20.35 -11.42
C ARG A 486 46.94 20.32 -9.92
N ILE A 487 47.94 20.56 -9.12
CA ILE A 487 47.81 20.82 -7.68
C ILE A 487 48.26 22.25 -7.40
N TRP A 488 47.52 22.93 -6.54
CA TRP A 488 47.90 24.16 -5.92
C TRP A 488 47.81 24.01 -4.40
N ALA A 489 48.85 24.45 -3.67
CA ALA A 489 48.91 24.40 -2.21
C ALA A 489 49.48 25.71 -1.65
N SER A 490 48.91 26.20 -0.53
CA SER A 490 49.37 27.40 0.15
C SER A 490 50.25 27.04 1.34
N LYS A 491 51.41 27.72 1.52
CA LYS A 491 52.33 27.51 2.64
C LYS A 491 52.65 25.99 2.83
N ALA A 492 53.03 25.37 1.75
CA ALA A 492 53.23 23.91 1.72
C ALA A 492 54.61 23.53 2.23
N THR A 493 54.66 22.51 3.08
CA THR A 493 55.88 21.80 3.47
C THR A 493 55.74 20.37 3.05
N GLY A 494 56.68 19.83 2.27
CA GLY A 494 56.59 18.46 1.73
C GLY A 494 57.92 17.74 1.77
N THR A 495 57.86 16.42 1.81
CA THR A 495 58.99 15.51 1.73
C THR A 495 58.64 14.36 0.80
N MET A 496 59.58 14.01 -0.06
CA MET A 496 59.48 12.84 -0.96
C MET A 496 60.35 11.71 -0.44
N TYR A 497 59.83 10.50 -0.42
CA TYR A 497 60.53 9.30 -0.01
C TYR A 497 60.49 8.27 -1.13
N PRO A 498 61.57 7.64 -1.52
CA PRO A 498 61.51 6.42 -2.32
C PRO A 498 60.64 5.37 -1.64
N VAL A 499 59.76 4.68 -2.37
CA VAL A 499 58.78 3.74 -1.77
C VAL A 499 59.45 2.69 -0.89
N THR A 500 60.69 2.29 -1.22
CA THR A 500 61.46 1.33 -0.44
C THR A 500 62.06 1.89 0.86
N GLN A 501 62.00 3.20 1.09
CA GLN A 501 62.65 3.86 2.22
C GLN A 501 61.67 4.78 3.02
N VAL A 502 60.39 4.56 2.89
CA VAL A 502 59.37 5.35 3.61
C VAL A 502 59.43 5.02 5.10
N PRO A 503 59.56 6.03 5.98
CA PRO A 503 59.46 5.83 7.42
C PRO A 503 58.08 5.26 7.80
N PRO A 504 57.97 4.30 8.75
CA PRO A 504 56.69 3.69 9.11
C PRO A 504 55.62 4.69 9.57
N ASP A 505 56.00 5.78 10.24
CA ASP A 505 55.11 6.84 10.70
C ASP A 505 54.59 7.75 9.56
N LYS A 506 55.14 7.63 8.35
CA LYS A 506 54.73 8.38 7.16
C LYS A 506 53.89 7.54 6.19
N LEU A 507 53.65 6.26 6.47
CA LEU A 507 52.80 5.42 5.64
C LEU A 507 51.30 5.67 5.84
N ARG A 508 50.93 6.23 6.98
CA ARG A 508 49.53 6.52 7.34
C ARG A 508 49.42 7.88 8.02
N LEU A 509 48.40 8.65 7.63
CA LEU A 509 48.05 9.89 8.35
C LEU A 509 47.53 9.56 9.77
N PRO A 510 47.66 10.44 10.76
CA PRO A 510 47.13 10.21 12.11
C PRO A 510 45.62 9.93 12.15
N SER A 511 44.89 10.44 11.17
CA SER A 511 43.43 10.26 11.01
C SER A 511 43.07 9.07 10.11
N PHE A 512 44.03 8.26 9.67
CA PHE A 512 43.81 7.16 8.74
C PHE A 512 42.80 6.13 9.30
N GLU A 513 41.74 5.88 8.54
CA GLU A 513 40.73 4.87 8.82
C GLU A 513 40.25 4.24 7.49
N TRP A 514 40.14 2.91 7.45
CA TRP A 514 39.65 2.18 6.29
C TRP A 514 38.58 1.17 6.70
N PHE A 515 37.33 1.39 6.21
CA PHE A 515 36.14 0.70 6.65
C PHE A 515 35.50 -0.20 5.58
N ASP A 516 36.31 -0.79 4.71
CA ASP A 516 35.77 -1.64 3.61
C ASP A 516 34.89 -2.80 4.10
N TYR A 517 35.11 -3.27 5.33
CA TYR A 517 34.33 -4.37 5.94
C TYR A 517 32.87 -4.00 6.25
N ILE A 518 32.49 -2.73 6.28
CA ILE A 518 31.10 -2.29 6.44
C ILE A 518 30.47 -1.78 5.15
N ARG A 519 31.25 -1.74 4.07
CA ARG A 519 30.81 -1.32 2.75
C ARG A 519 29.71 -2.26 2.24
N PRO A 520 28.59 -1.75 1.70
CA PRO A 520 27.59 -2.58 1.02
C PRO A 520 28.20 -3.25 -0.22
N LEU A 521 28.10 -4.58 -0.29
CA LEU A 521 28.69 -5.38 -1.38
C LEU A 521 27.76 -5.50 -2.59
N ASP A 522 26.46 -5.58 -2.34
CA ASP A 522 25.43 -5.65 -3.38
C ASP A 522 24.08 -5.08 -2.89
N LYS A 523 23.07 -5.15 -3.75
CA LYS A 523 21.70 -4.67 -3.48
C LYS A 523 20.98 -5.43 -2.37
N ASN A 524 21.40 -6.64 -1.99
CA ASN A 524 20.79 -7.42 -0.92
C ASN A 524 21.50 -7.17 0.42
N ASP A 525 22.80 -6.89 0.37
CA ASP A 525 23.64 -6.62 1.52
C ASP A 525 23.28 -5.32 2.27
N ILE A 526 22.52 -4.43 1.64
CA ILE A 526 22.05 -3.18 2.28
C ILE A 526 21.11 -3.41 3.46
N PHE A 527 20.49 -4.58 3.61
CA PHE A 527 19.62 -4.89 4.73
C PHE A 527 20.37 -5.34 5.98
N GLU A 528 21.68 -5.61 5.88
CA GLU A 528 22.50 -6.03 7.01
C GLU A 528 23.29 -4.85 7.56
N TRP A 529 22.93 -4.37 8.75
CA TRP A 529 23.72 -3.34 9.42
C TRP A 529 25.00 -3.91 10.00
N ARG A 530 26.12 -3.33 9.59
CA ARG A 530 27.46 -3.62 10.14
C ARG A 530 28.00 -2.34 10.74
N GLY A 531 28.08 -2.28 12.06
CA GLY A 531 28.69 -1.16 12.78
C GLY A 531 30.22 -1.16 12.70
N LYS A 532 30.83 -0.03 13.03
CA LYS A 532 32.29 0.07 13.22
C LYS A 532 32.72 -0.86 14.37
N LYS A 533 33.85 -1.54 14.21
CA LYS A 533 34.42 -2.36 15.28
C LYS A 533 34.79 -1.49 16.49
N SER A 534 34.67 -2.06 17.69
CA SER A 534 35.04 -1.37 18.93
C SER A 534 36.50 -0.85 18.86
N GLY A 535 36.72 0.42 19.18
CA GLY A 535 38.01 1.08 19.10
C GLY A 535 38.29 1.86 17.82
N SER A 536 37.49 1.66 16.73
CA SER A 536 37.63 2.36 15.46
C SER A 536 36.63 3.51 15.29
N GLN A 537 36.19 4.12 16.38
CA GLN A 537 35.35 5.31 16.31
C GLN A 537 36.24 6.56 16.09
N LEU A 538 35.79 7.44 15.16
CA LEU A 538 36.32 8.80 15.09
C LEU A 538 36.24 9.45 16.49
N LYS A 539 37.27 10.20 16.91
CA LYS A 539 37.26 10.86 18.21
C LYS A 539 35.97 11.64 18.39
N LYS A 540 35.28 11.42 19.51
CA LYS A 540 34.00 12.07 19.80
C LYS A 540 34.18 13.60 19.84
N ILE A 541 33.81 14.29 18.79
CA ILE A 541 33.48 15.71 18.80
C ILE A 541 31.98 15.79 19.06
N GLN A 542 31.50 16.86 19.71
CA GLN A 542 30.05 17.06 19.92
C GLN A 542 29.31 17.00 18.57
N ARG A 543 28.56 15.93 18.34
CA ARG A 543 27.84 15.68 17.08
C ARG A 543 26.64 16.61 17.00
N ARG A 544 26.42 17.24 15.85
CA ARG A 544 25.18 17.96 15.59
C ARG A 544 24.03 16.94 15.49
N GLU A 545 22.91 17.20 16.16
CA GLU A 545 21.69 16.45 15.94
C GLU A 545 21.17 16.65 14.52
N ALA A 546 20.61 15.60 13.92
CA ALA A 546 20.00 15.71 12.61
C ALA A 546 18.83 16.72 12.66
N PRO A 547 18.73 17.67 11.71
CA PRO A 547 17.73 18.75 11.76
C PRO A 547 16.28 18.28 11.92
N LEU A 548 15.95 17.06 11.44
CA LEU A 548 14.60 16.51 11.53
C LEU A 548 14.24 15.90 12.89
N GLN A 549 15.20 15.77 13.82
CA GLN A 549 14.89 15.37 15.21
C GLN A 549 14.22 16.49 16.01
N ARG A 550 14.08 17.69 15.42
CA ARG A 550 13.44 18.88 16.02
C ARG A 550 12.03 19.15 15.49
N PHE A 551 11.47 18.25 14.71
CA PHE A 551 10.11 18.40 14.14
C PHE A 551 9.05 17.57 14.87
N ASP A 552 9.25 17.34 16.18
CA ASP A 552 8.21 16.76 17.06
C ASP A 552 7.18 17.79 17.47
#